data_c1ad97960b2725f0e6a2dcf70106064d
#
_entry.id   c1ad97960b2725f0e6a2dcf70106064d
#
_cell.length_a   1.000
_cell.length_b   1.000
_cell.length_c   1.000
_cell.angle_alpha   90.00
_cell.angle_beta   90.00
_cell.angle_gamma   90.00
#
_symmetry.space_group_name_H-M   'P 1'
#
loop_
_entity.id
_entity.type
_entity.pdbx_description
1 polymer ?
#
loop_
_entity_poly.entity_id
_entity_poly.type
_entity_poly.pdbx_seq_one_letter_code
_entity_poly.pdbx_strand_id
1 'polypeptide(L)'
;MSDYLKKNEDSRLRPIGYVRSSFLTLEECPFQGDHNCPPARINIDPAFAEGLEDLKPDQEIIIITLLHKASRQTLKCRPKNDPEKPLRGVFSTRSPNRPNPLGLHQARIISMDTGMLLVHPLEVLDGTPVVDIKPVLKPQEDSHELYRHFSPGDVNALINTSRLACVKGLLNGLNGNLSIRKEKTVLITRSGSAKGLLSIDDLCVMDLDSGRVISGSGEPSSESGMHREIYRNQPEAGAVAHTHPISILTLDGFIGNFILEGMDLFEAESVSSQLVSVPDHAPGTLELAKAVGSEARNGKCILMRAHGLTCWGTSLPEAICLSDELEALARIQLGRLLLKTQAGKILL
;
A
#
# COMPACT_ATOMS: atom_id res chain seq x y z
N MET A 1 12.64 -37.74 1.11
CA MET A 1 11.53 -36.96 1.71
C MET A 1 10.59 -37.81 2.57
N SER A 2 10.69 -39.15 2.58
CA SER A 2 9.82 -40.05 3.39
C SER A 2 10.35 -40.35 4.81
N ASP A 3 11.63 -40.11 5.12
CA ASP A 3 12.21 -40.51 6.41
C ASP A 3 12.08 -39.44 7.52
N TYR A 4 11.82 -38.18 7.16
CA TYR A 4 11.65 -37.11 8.14
C TYR A 4 10.35 -37.21 8.94
N LEU A 5 9.32 -37.88 8.40
CA LEU A 5 7.99 -37.99 9.01
C LEU A 5 7.79 -39.26 9.85
N LYS A 6 8.76 -40.20 9.86
CA LYS A 6 8.62 -41.49 10.54
C LYS A 6 9.15 -41.56 11.98
N LYS A 7 9.75 -40.50 12.50
CA LYS A 7 10.52 -40.58 13.76
C LYS A 7 10.00 -39.74 14.95
N ASN A 8 8.86 -39.05 14.87
CA ASN A 8 8.39 -38.26 16.02
C ASN A 8 6.95 -38.65 16.40
N GLU A 9 6.80 -39.43 17.48
CA GLU A 9 5.53 -39.57 18.23
C GLU A 9 5.02 -38.20 18.74
N ASP A 10 5.87 -37.18 18.81
CA ASP A 10 5.59 -35.79 19.18
C ASP A 10 4.93 -34.96 18.08
N SER A 11 4.74 -35.50 16.87
CA SER A 11 4.09 -34.76 15.75
C SER A 11 2.55 -34.77 15.79
N ARG A 12 1.94 -35.37 16.80
CA ARG A 12 0.47 -35.40 16.97
C ARG A 12 -0.02 -34.12 17.60
N LEU A 13 -0.99 -33.45 16.94
CA LEU A 13 -1.68 -32.31 17.55
C LEU A 13 -2.41 -32.78 18.81
N ARG A 14 -2.19 -32.08 19.92
CA ARG A 14 -2.89 -32.30 21.19
C ARG A 14 -3.97 -31.22 21.35
N PRO A 15 -5.24 -31.58 21.54
CA PRO A 15 -6.24 -30.60 21.93
C PRO A 15 -5.86 -29.97 23.29
N ILE A 16 -5.88 -28.64 23.33
CA ILE A 16 -5.67 -27.87 24.56
C ILE A 16 -7.00 -27.55 25.26
N GLY A 17 -8.13 -27.80 24.59
CA GLY A 17 -9.46 -27.53 25.07
C GLY A 17 -10.52 -27.84 24.03
N TYR A 18 -11.77 -27.54 24.37
CA TYR A 18 -12.93 -27.81 23.54
C TYR A 18 -13.89 -26.64 23.52
N VAL A 19 -14.48 -26.38 22.35
CA VAL A 19 -15.49 -25.35 22.17
C VAL A 19 -16.83 -25.85 22.74
N ARG A 20 -17.57 -24.95 23.38
CA ARG A 20 -18.98 -25.05 23.69
C ARG A 20 -19.74 -23.97 22.94
N SER A 21 -20.48 -24.37 21.94
CA SER A 21 -21.27 -23.48 21.06
C SER A 21 -22.72 -23.91 21.01
N SER A 22 -23.56 -23.07 20.44
CA SER A 22 -24.98 -23.39 20.19
C SER A 22 -25.19 -24.25 18.94
N PHE A 23 -24.14 -24.48 18.12
CA PHE A 23 -24.24 -25.24 16.90
C PHE A 23 -24.02 -26.72 17.16
N LEU A 24 -25.08 -27.54 17.06
CA LEU A 24 -25.02 -28.95 17.36
C LEU A 24 -24.86 -29.83 16.10
N THR A 25 -25.21 -29.26 14.92
CA THR A 25 -25.12 -29.97 13.63
C THR A 25 -24.31 -29.16 12.62
N LEU A 26 -23.82 -29.77 11.54
CA LEU A 26 -23.06 -29.10 10.49
C LEU A 26 -23.91 -28.07 9.70
N GLU A 27 -25.21 -28.37 9.60
CA GLU A 27 -26.18 -27.51 8.88
C GLU A 27 -26.44 -26.20 9.61
N GLU A 28 -26.32 -26.22 10.93
CA GLU A 28 -26.48 -25.01 11.77
C GLU A 28 -25.24 -24.14 11.78
N CYS A 29 -24.06 -24.69 11.45
CA CYS A 29 -22.82 -23.94 11.45
C CYS A 29 -22.79 -22.93 10.31
N PRO A 30 -22.64 -21.63 10.59
CA PRO A 30 -22.51 -20.62 9.54
C PRO A 30 -21.18 -20.76 8.82
N PHE A 31 -21.08 -20.11 7.66
CA PHE A 31 -19.79 -20.01 6.97
C PHE A 31 -18.84 -19.09 7.74
N GLN A 32 -17.55 -19.35 7.62
CA GLN A 32 -16.50 -18.53 8.25
C GLN A 32 -16.67 -17.04 7.92
N GLY A 33 -16.55 -16.20 8.94
CA GLY A 33 -16.68 -14.74 8.84
C GLY A 33 -18.10 -14.22 9.08
N ASP A 34 -19.03 -15.05 9.53
CA ASP A 34 -20.33 -14.59 10.01
C ASP A 34 -20.22 -14.03 11.43
N HIS A 35 -20.27 -12.72 11.52
CA HIS A 35 -20.22 -11.99 12.79
C HIS A 35 -21.56 -12.00 13.55
N ASN A 36 -22.63 -12.59 13.00
CA ASN A 36 -23.92 -12.67 13.67
C ASN A 36 -24.09 -13.96 14.50
N CYS A 37 -23.06 -14.83 14.53
CA CYS A 37 -23.12 -16.03 15.37
C CYS A 37 -23.11 -15.69 16.86
N PRO A 38 -23.76 -16.46 17.73
CA PRO A 38 -23.67 -16.28 19.17
C PRO A 38 -22.25 -16.44 19.71
N PRO A 39 -21.93 -15.81 20.86
CA PRO A 39 -20.67 -16.08 21.56
C PRO A 39 -20.52 -17.56 21.89
N ALA A 40 -19.28 -18.05 21.81
CA ALA A 40 -18.95 -19.41 22.19
C ALA A 40 -17.96 -19.44 23.36
N ARG A 41 -18.02 -20.53 24.17
CA ARG A 41 -17.07 -20.77 25.25
C ARG A 41 -15.99 -21.73 24.77
N ILE A 42 -14.76 -21.50 25.21
CA ILE A 42 -13.66 -22.44 25.08
C ILE A 42 -13.29 -22.91 26.48
N ASN A 43 -13.48 -24.17 26.75
CA ASN A 43 -13.02 -24.79 27.99
C ASN A 43 -11.62 -25.35 27.76
N ILE A 44 -10.64 -24.80 28.46
CA ILE A 44 -9.24 -25.24 28.39
C ILE A 44 -9.02 -26.35 29.40
N ASP A 45 -8.30 -27.39 28.98
CA ASP A 45 -7.88 -28.48 29.86
C ASP A 45 -7.00 -27.89 31.00
N PRO A 46 -7.23 -28.25 32.25
CA PRO A 46 -6.43 -27.76 33.39
C PRO A 46 -4.92 -27.91 33.21
N ALA A 47 -4.47 -28.93 32.49
CA ALA A 47 -3.05 -29.12 32.17
C ALA A 47 -2.43 -28.00 31.31
N PHE A 48 -3.26 -27.18 30.62
CA PHE A 48 -2.83 -26.09 29.76
C PHE A 48 -3.30 -24.72 30.25
N ALA A 49 -3.93 -24.63 31.42
CA ALA A 49 -4.52 -23.39 31.93
C ALA A 49 -3.49 -22.25 32.14
N GLU A 50 -2.26 -22.60 32.50
CA GLU A 50 -1.13 -21.66 32.63
C GLU A 50 -0.83 -20.92 31.30
N GLY A 51 -1.10 -21.55 30.16
CA GLY A 51 -0.95 -20.93 28.85
C GLY A 51 -1.92 -19.78 28.55
N LEU A 52 -2.92 -19.51 29.43
CA LEU A 52 -3.82 -18.37 29.33
C LEU A 52 -3.29 -17.11 30.04
N GLU A 53 -2.16 -17.22 30.74
CA GLU A 53 -1.55 -16.05 31.39
C GLU A 53 -1.35 -14.91 30.39
N ASP A 54 -1.55 -13.67 30.88
CA ASP A 54 -1.45 -12.44 30.10
C ASP A 54 -2.51 -12.20 29.01
N LEU A 55 -3.39 -13.16 28.68
CA LEU A 55 -4.56 -12.86 27.89
C LEU A 55 -5.53 -11.95 28.66
N LYS A 56 -6.24 -11.07 27.95
CA LYS A 56 -7.14 -10.08 28.56
C LYS A 56 -8.47 -9.99 27.82
N PRO A 57 -9.57 -9.64 28.49
CA PRO A 57 -10.78 -9.23 27.80
C PRO A 57 -10.51 -8.14 26.78
N ASP A 58 -11.30 -8.09 25.72
CA ASP A 58 -11.17 -7.23 24.52
C ASP A 58 -9.98 -7.51 23.60
N GLN A 59 -9.11 -8.46 23.96
CA GLN A 59 -8.01 -8.88 23.08
C GLN A 59 -8.51 -9.68 21.90
N GLU A 60 -7.97 -9.41 20.72
CA GLU A 60 -8.19 -10.23 19.52
C GLU A 60 -7.20 -11.40 19.48
N ILE A 61 -7.73 -12.57 19.21
CA ILE A 61 -6.98 -13.82 19.15
C ILE A 61 -7.32 -14.61 17.87
N ILE A 62 -6.38 -15.45 17.44
CA ILE A 62 -6.58 -16.47 16.44
C ILE A 62 -6.73 -17.82 17.15
N ILE A 63 -7.87 -18.45 16.97
CA ILE A 63 -8.17 -19.77 17.53
C ILE A 63 -7.96 -20.80 16.41
N ILE A 64 -7.10 -21.78 16.65
CA ILE A 64 -6.85 -22.88 15.73
C ILE A 64 -7.60 -24.11 16.24
N THR A 65 -8.51 -24.63 15.42
CA THR A 65 -9.35 -25.77 15.76
C THR A 65 -9.06 -26.97 14.87
N LEU A 66 -9.39 -28.17 15.35
CA LEU A 66 -9.44 -29.37 14.52
C LEU A 66 -10.89 -29.61 14.13
N LEU A 67 -11.23 -29.43 12.84
CA LEU A 67 -12.58 -29.63 12.33
C LEU A 67 -12.85 -31.15 12.19
N HIS A 68 -13.10 -31.79 13.30
CA HIS A 68 -13.07 -33.25 13.50
C HIS A 68 -14.13 -34.05 12.71
N LYS A 69 -15.17 -33.38 12.21
CA LYS A 69 -16.20 -33.95 11.34
C LYS A 69 -15.92 -33.83 9.85
N ALA A 70 -14.83 -33.11 9.47
CA ALA A 70 -14.50 -32.86 8.08
C ALA A 70 -13.83 -34.06 7.39
N SER A 71 -14.07 -34.20 6.07
CA SER A 71 -13.38 -35.19 5.24
C SER A 71 -11.92 -34.84 5.02
N ARG A 72 -11.02 -35.81 5.21
CA ARG A 72 -9.58 -35.66 4.99
C ARG A 72 -9.11 -36.01 3.58
N GLN A 73 -10.02 -36.58 2.75
CA GLN A 73 -9.66 -37.06 1.41
C GLN A 73 -9.98 -36.06 0.29
N THR A 74 -10.65 -34.96 0.63
CA THR A 74 -11.06 -33.95 -0.35
C THR A 74 -9.88 -33.12 -0.82
N LEU A 75 -9.62 -33.11 -2.13
CA LEU A 75 -8.58 -32.27 -2.77
C LEU A 75 -9.15 -31.16 -3.63
N LYS A 76 -10.44 -31.21 -4.00
CA LYS A 76 -11.14 -30.17 -4.77
C LYS A 76 -12.53 -29.95 -4.19
N CYS A 77 -12.95 -28.70 -4.15
CA CYS A 77 -14.30 -28.34 -3.68
C CYS A 77 -14.83 -27.10 -4.43
N ARG A 78 -16.13 -26.87 -4.31
CA ARG A 78 -16.75 -25.62 -4.73
C ARG A 78 -16.83 -24.65 -3.52
N PRO A 79 -16.40 -23.40 -3.64
CA PRO A 79 -16.50 -22.45 -2.55
C PRO A 79 -17.95 -22.30 -2.06
N LYS A 80 -18.14 -22.37 -0.74
CA LYS A 80 -19.47 -22.34 -0.06
C LYS A 80 -20.44 -23.42 -0.52
N ASN A 81 -19.96 -24.54 -1.09
CA ASN A 81 -20.76 -25.60 -1.71
C ASN A 81 -21.70 -25.10 -2.82
N ASP A 82 -21.44 -23.95 -3.40
CA ASP A 82 -22.24 -23.33 -4.43
C ASP A 82 -22.04 -24.03 -5.79
N PRO A 83 -23.08 -24.66 -6.38
CA PRO A 83 -22.98 -25.40 -7.63
C PRO A 83 -22.60 -24.52 -8.83
N GLU A 84 -22.89 -23.24 -8.77
CA GLU A 84 -22.56 -22.28 -9.86
C GLU A 84 -21.07 -21.89 -9.87
N LYS A 85 -20.35 -22.16 -8.78
CA LYS A 85 -18.92 -21.81 -8.70
C LYS A 85 -18.03 -22.90 -9.28
N PRO A 86 -16.90 -22.52 -9.90
CA PRO A 86 -15.97 -23.49 -10.45
C PRO A 86 -15.33 -24.35 -9.34
N LEU A 87 -15.04 -25.60 -9.69
CA LEU A 87 -14.31 -26.52 -8.82
C LEU A 87 -12.86 -26.01 -8.63
N ARG A 88 -12.40 -25.88 -7.39
CA ARG A 88 -11.06 -25.38 -7.04
C ARG A 88 -10.31 -26.36 -6.15
N GLY A 89 -8.99 -26.33 -6.18
CA GLY A 89 -8.14 -27.02 -5.22
C GLY A 89 -8.39 -26.50 -3.79
N VAL A 90 -8.49 -27.40 -2.81
CA VAL A 90 -8.84 -27.04 -1.42
C VAL A 90 -7.86 -26.04 -0.79
N PHE A 91 -6.59 -26.04 -1.23
CA PHE A 91 -5.58 -25.11 -0.70
C PHE A 91 -5.77 -23.65 -1.18
N SER A 92 -6.60 -23.45 -2.22
CA SER A 92 -7.04 -22.11 -2.64
C SER A 92 -8.39 -21.70 -2.03
N THR A 93 -8.90 -22.45 -1.06
CA THR A 93 -10.18 -22.20 -0.40
C THR A 93 -10.03 -22.34 1.12
N ARG A 94 -11.06 -21.94 1.86
CA ARG A 94 -11.19 -22.20 3.29
C ARG A 94 -12.15 -23.33 3.62
N SER A 95 -12.36 -24.26 2.69
CA SER A 95 -13.20 -25.45 2.93
C SER A 95 -12.70 -26.26 4.12
N PRO A 96 -13.58 -26.70 5.03
CA PRO A 96 -13.22 -27.59 6.14
C PRO A 96 -12.72 -28.96 5.63
N ASN A 97 -13.27 -29.47 4.51
CA ASN A 97 -12.89 -30.74 3.92
C ASN A 97 -11.53 -30.60 3.21
N ARG A 98 -10.48 -31.14 3.84
CA ARG A 98 -9.09 -31.08 3.36
C ARG A 98 -8.21 -32.06 4.12
N PRO A 99 -7.00 -32.42 3.63
CA PRO A 99 -6.14 -33.42 4.29
C PRO A 99 -5.84 -33.14 5.77
N ASN A 100 -5.57 -31.88 6.11
CA ASN A 100 -5.44 -31.40 7.49
C ASN A 100 -6.55 -30.38 7.76
N PRO A 101 -7.69 -30.79 8.34
CA PRO A 101 -8.86 -29.96 8.51
C PRO A 101 -8.70 -29.02 9.73
N LEU A 102 -7.75 -28.11 9.64
CA LEU A 102 -7.54 -27.07 10.63
C LEU A 102 -8.43 -25.88 10.31
N GLY A 103 -9.22 -25.46 11.29
CA GLY A 103 -9.95 -24.20 11.28
C GLY A 103 -9.06 -23.07 11.81
N LEU A 104 -9.18 -21.89 11.23
CA LEU A 104 -8.50 -20.66 11.65
C LEU A 104 -9.55 -19.59 11.87
N HIS A 105 -9.79 -19.20 13.12
CA HIS A 105 -10.86 -18.28 13.51
C HIS A 105 -10.28 -17.08 14.22
N GLN A 106 -10.60 -15.88 13.74
CA GLN A 106 -10.29 -14.65 14.46
C GLN A 106 -11.47 -14.28 15.34
N ALA A 107 -11.23 -14.11 16.63
CA ALA A 107 -12.25 -13.80 17.60
C ALA A 107 -11.73 -12.80 18.64
N ARG A 108 -12.65 -12.11 19.33
CA ARG A 108 -12.35 -11.25 20.46
C ARG A 108 -12.74 -11.96 21.75
N ILE A 109 -11.90 -11.85 22.76
CA ILE A 109 -12.20 -12.34 24.11
C ILE A 109 -13.24 -11.38 24.74
N ILE A 110 -14.42 -11.89 25.07
CA ILE A 110 -15.46 -11.11 25.77
C ILE A 110 -15.18 -11.13 27.28
N SER A 111 -14.91 -12.30 27.81
CA SER A 111 -14.58 -12.51 29.23
C SER A 111 -13.73 -13.75 29.43
N MET A 112 -13.07 -13.80 30.57
CA MET A 112 -12.24 -14.94 30.97
C MET A 112 -12.60 -15.34 32.41
N ASP A 113 -12.52 -16.64 32.69
CA ASP A 113 -12.58 -17.22 34.00
C ASP A 113 -11.56 -18.36 34.08
N THR A 114 -11.37 -18.96 35.25
CA THR A 114 -10.40 -20.03 35.48
C THR A 114 -10.57 -21.16 34.42
N GLY A 115 -9.64 -21.26 33.47
CA GLY A 115 -9.66 -22.27 32.41
C GLY A 115 -10.76 -22.10 31.37
N MET A 116 -11.44 -20.95 31.28
CA MET A 116 -12.51 -20.71 30.32
C MET A 116 -12.35 -19.33 29.64
N LEU A 117 -12.56 -19.31 28.32
CA LEU A 117 -12.68 -18.09 27.50
C LEU A 117 -14.09 -18.00 26.93
N LEU A 118 -14.74 -16.85 27.04
CA LEU A 118 -15.91 -16.50 26.23
C LEU A 118 -15.43 -15.62 25.07
N VAL A 119 -15.69 -16.06 23.82
CA VAL A 119 -15.17 -15.41 22.62
C VAL A 119 -16.25 -15.16 21.58
N HIS A 120 -16.04 -14.17 20.71
CA HIS A 120 -16.95 -13.86 19.61
C HIS A 120 -16.18 -13.16 18.45
N PRO A 121 -16.48 -13.50 17.18
CA PRO A 121 -17.29 -14.65 16.73
C PRO A 121 -16.53 -15.96 16.82
N LEU A 122 -17.23 -17.11 16.88
CA LEU A 122 -16.62 -18.43 16.73
C LEU A 122 -17.64 -19.40 16.14
N GLU A 123 -17.56 -19.61 14.85
CA GLU A 123 -18.49 -20.38 14.02
C GLU A 123 -18.04 -21.85 13.88
N VAL A 124 -18.11 -22.61 14.96
CA VAL A 124 -17.78 -24.05 14.97
C VAL A 124 -18.76 -24.86 15.78
N LEU A 125 -18.84 -26.16 15.47
CA LEU A 125 -19.67 -27.12 16.19
C LEU A 125 -19.31 -27.21 17.67
N ASP A 126 -20.30 -27.48 18.50
CA ASP A 126 -20.07 -27.89 19.89
C ASP A 126 -19.13 -29.10 19.95
N GLY A 127 -18.26 -29.12 20.94
CA GLY A 127 -17.25 -30.15 21.11
C GLY A 127 -16.07 -30.09 20.14
N THR A 128 -15.95 -29.06 19.31
CA THR A 128 -14.78 -28.89 18.40
C THR A 128 -13.51 -28.74 19.22
N PRO A 129 -12.47 -29.59 18.96
CA PRO A 129 -11.18 -29.47 19.64
C PRO A 129 -10.44 -28.18 19.26
N VAL A 130 -9.93 -27.46 20.25
CA VAL A 130 -8.99 -26.34 20.10
C VAL A 130 -7.58 -26.89 20.22
N VAL A 131 -6.72 -26.61 19.26
CA VAL A 131 -5.33 -27.10 19.24
C VAL A 131 -4.30 -26.03 19.55
N ASP A 132 -4.67 -24.74 19.35
CA ASP A 132 -3.78 -23.61 19.68
C ASP A 132 -4.60 -22.30 19.77
N ILE A 133 -4.06 -21.34 20.51
CA ILE A 133 -4.56 -19.95 20.57
C ILE A 133 -3.36 -19.03 20.42
N LYS A 134 -3.45 -18.05 19.50
CA LYS A 134 -2.39 -17.04 19.27
C LYS A 134 -2.99 -15.65 19.39
N PRO A 135 -2.28 -14.68 19.99
CA PRO A 135 -2.70 -13.30 19.89
C PRO A 135 -2.70 -12.85 18.41
N VAL A 136 -3.67 -12.05 18.03
CA VAL A 136 -3.54 -11.25 16.80
C VAL A 136 -2.45 -10.24 17.10
N LEU A 137 -1.28 -10.45 16.49
CA LEU A 137 -0.26 -9.41 16.52
C LEU A 137 -0.84 -8.25 15.72
N LYS A 138 -1.22 -7.18 16.39
CA LYS A 138 -1.30 -5.90 15.71
C LYS A 138 0.02 -5.75 14.99
N PRO A 139 0.04 -5.31 13.70
CA PRO A 139 1.30 -4.91 13.09
C PRO A 139 1.99 -4.11 14.20
N GLN A 140 3.18 -4.52 14.61
CA GLN A 140 3.95 -3.78 15.61
C GLN A 140 3.71 -2.34 15.24
N GLU A 141 3.12 -1.51 16.13
CA GLU A 141 3.01 -0.07 15.86
C GLU A 141 4.44 0.28 15.59
N ASP A 142 4.73 0.42 14.31
CA ASP A 142 6.09 0.39 13.80
C ASP A 142 6.81 1.45 14.59
N SER A 143 7.74 1.04 15.43
CA SER A 143 8.51 1.93 16.30
C SER A 143 9.40 2.88 15.50
N HIS A 144 9.26 2.84 14.15
CA HIS A 144 10.01 3.71 13.27
C HIS A 144 9.63 5.16 13.56
N GLU A 145 10.62 5.98 13.80
CA GLU A 145 10.46 7.38 14.23
C GLU A 145 9.59 8.23 13.29
N LEU A 146 9.50 7.89 11.99
CA LEU A 146 8.64 8.58 11.03
C LEU A 146 7.15 8.48 11.38
N TYR A 147 6.73 7.40 12.06
CA TYR A 147 5.32 7.20 12.44
C TYR A 147 4.83 8.13 13.56
N ARG A 148 5.73 8.90 14.16
CA ARG A 148 5.36 10.02 15.04
C ARG A 148 4.72 11.18 14.29
N HIS A 149 4.97 11.29 12.98
CA HIS A 149 4.54 12.41 12.14
C HIS A 149 3.59 11.97 11.02
N PHE A 150 3.80 10.78 10.44
CA PHE A 150 3.02 10.24 9.33
C PHE A 150 2.54 8.82 9.65
N SER A 151 1.31 8.49 9.27
CA SER A 151 0.80 7.14 9.44
C SER A 151 1.54 6.13 8.57
N PRO A 152 1.55 4.83 8.93
CA PRO A 152 2.05 3.77 8.03
C PRO A 152 1.41 3.81 6.64
N GLY A 153 0.15 4.25 6.55
CA GLY A 153 -0.56 4.43 5.28
C GLY A 153 0.07 5.50 4.40
N ASP A 154 0.48 6.66 4.95
CA ASP A 154 1.14 7.74 4.21
C ASP A 154 2.52 7.31 3.68
N VAL A 155 3.30 6.65 4.54
CA VAL A 155 4.63 6.12 4.19
C VAL A 155 4.52 5.10 3.06
N ASN A 156 3.61 4.13 3.18
CA ASN A 156 3.35 3.13 2.16
C ASN A 156 2.80 3.74 0.86
N ALA A 157 1.94 4.75 0.96
CA ALA A 157 1.43 5.47 -0.22
C ALA A 157 2.57 6.11 -0.99
N LEU A 158 3.52 6.80 -0.32
CA LEU A 158 4.66 7.41 -0.97
C LEU A 158 5.57 6.36 -1.64
N ILE A 159 5.92 5.29 -0.94
CA ILE A 159 6.76 4.19 -1.46
C ILE A 159 6.09 3.54 -2.68
N ASN A 160 4.81 3.19 -2.59
CA ASN A 160 4.10 2.51 -3.67
C ASN A 160 3.89 3.42 -4.89
N THR A 161 3.61 4.72 -4.67
CA THR A 161 3.50 5.70 -5.76
C THR A 161 4.84 5.88 -6.46
N SER A 162 5.95 5.92 -5.73
CA SER A 162 7.29 5.98 -6.32
C SER A 162 7.58 4.77 -7.23
N ARG A 163 7.24 3.56 -6.77
CA ARG A 163 7.38 2.34 -7.57
C ARG A 163 6.53 2.39 -8.84
N LEU A 164 5.26 2.80 -8.70
CA LEU A 164 4.36 2.95 -9.84
C LEU A 164 4.89 3.97 -10.85
N ALA A 165 5.37 5.12 -10.38
CA ALA A 165 5.94 6.16 -11.22
C ALA A 165 7.19 5.67 -11.99
N CYS A 166 8.01 4.81 -11.38
CA CYS A 166 9.12 4.14 -12.07
C CYS A 166 8.63 3.18 -13.15
N VAL A 167 7.61 2.37 -12.87
CA VAL A 167 7.02 1.45 -13.87
C VAL A 167 6.44 2.22 -15.06
N LYS A 168 5.88 3.41 -14.82
CA LYS A 168 5.35 4.29 -15.86
C LYS A 168 6.43 5.08 -16.62
N GLY A 169 7.69 5.04 -16.17
CA GLY A 169 8.79 5.79 -16.76
C GLY A 169 8.81 7.28 -16.42
N LEU A 170 8.09 7.68 -15.37
CA LEU A 170 8.08 9.05 -14.84
C LEU A 170 9.27 9.33 -13.92
N LEU A 171 9.75 8.30 -13.21
CA LEU A 171 10.94 8.32 -12.36
C LEU A 171 11.96 7.31 -12.87
N ASN A 172 13.23 7.69 -12.94
CA ASN A 172 14.29 6.85 -13.48
C ASN A 172 15.51 6.85 -12.54
N GLY A 173 15.86 5.68 -12.03
CA GLY A 173 17.04 5.51 -11.17
C GLY A 173 16.97 6.36 -9.90
N LEU A 174 17.87 7.33 -9.79
CA LEU A 174 17.97 8.24 -8.64
C LEU A 174 17.24 9.58 -8.88
N ASN A 175 16.79 9.84 -10.11
CA ASN A 175 16.19 11.11 -10.50
C ASN A 175 14.76 11.26 -10.01
N GLY A 176 14.35 12.52 -9.79
CA GLY A 176 13.04 12.87 -9.26
C GLY A 176 12.90 12.63 -7.77
N ASN A 177 11.83 13.12 -7.20
CA ASN A 177 11.55 13.03 -5.78
C ASN A 177 10.06 13.29 -5.50
N LEU A 178 9.56 12.72 -4.41
CA LEU A 178 8.17 12.79 -3.99
C LEU A 178 8.08 13.28 -2.55
N SER A 179 7.03 14.05 -2.25
CA SER A 179 6.73 14.43 -0.87
C SER A 179 5.23 14.49 -0.58
N ILE A 180 4.89 14.35 0.70
CA ILE A 180 3.56 14.54 1.28
C ILE A 180 3.69 15.53 2.42
N ARG A 181 2.75 16.51 2.50
CA ARG A 181 2.70 17.46 3.60
C ARG A 181 1.55 17.14 4.56
N LYS A 182 1.84 17.27 5.85
CA LYS A 182 0.85 17.37 6.92
C LYS A 182 1.18 18.57 7.78
N GLU A 183 0.32 19.56 7.77
CA GLU A 183 0.52 20.83 8.49
C GLU A 183 1.90 21.46 8.18
N LYS A 184 2.78 21.51 9.17
CA LYS A 184 4.16 22.03 9.08
C LYS A 184 5.22 20.96 8.87
N THR A 185 4.84 19.71 8.65
CA THR A 185 5.77 18.61 8.42
C THR A 185 5.67 18.08 6.99
N VAL A 186 6.79 17.69 6.42
CA VAL A 186 6.90 17.17 5.06
C VAL A 186 7.65 15.84 5.08
N LEU A 187 6.97 14.75 4.70
CA LEU A 187 7.60 13.46 4.40
C LEU A 187 8.14 13.52 2.98
N ILE A 188 9.43 13.27 2.80
CA ILE A 188 10.10 13.39 1.49
C ILE A 188 11.09 12.25 1.27
N THR A 189 11.31 11.89 0.00
CA THR A 189 12.36 10.95 -0.41
C THR A 189 13.74 11.54 -0.16
N ARG A 190 14.65 10.72 0.31
CA ARG A 190 16.04 11.11 0.59
C ARG A 190 16.85 11.29 -0.70
N SER A 191 17.89 12.09 -0.59
CA SER A 191 18.92 12.22 -1.62
C SER A 191 19.61 10.88 -1.89
N GLY A 192 19.84 10.55 -3.16
CA GLY A 192 20.54 9.34 -3.56
C GLY A 192 19.73 8.04 -3.42
N SER A 193 18.45 8.09 -3.03
CA SER A 193 17.60 6.89 -2.96
C SER A 193 17.13 6.43 -4.34
N ALA A 194 17.14 5.10 -4.57
CA ALA A 194 16.63 4.50 -5.80
C ALA A 194 15.09 4.47 -5.80
N LYS A 195 14.46 5.27 -6.66
CA LYS A 195 13.01 5.54 -6.61
C LYS A 195 12.13 4.30 -6.82
N GLY A 196 12.61 3.31 -7.57
CA GLY A 196 11.91 2.03 -7.78
C GLY A 196 12.05 1.03 -6.62
N LEU A 197 12.98 1.26 -5.68
CA LEU A 197 13.35 0.34 -4.61
C LEU A 197 13.21 0.95 -3.21
N LEU A 198 12.45 2.03 -3.07
CA LEU A 198 12.31 2.72 -1.78
C LEU A 198 11.84 1.78 -0.68
N SER A 199 12.46 1.94 0.48
CA SER A 199 12.05 1.46 1.79
C SER A 199 11.71 2.64 2.70
N ILE A 200 11.27 2.38 3.93
CA ILE A 200 11.02 3.42 4.92
C ILE A 200 12.30 4.21 5.28
N ASP A 201 13.45 3.54 5.26
CA ASP A 201 14.76 4.14 5.54
C ASP A 201 15.23 5.13 4.46
N ASP A 202 14.56 5.13 3.30
CA ASP A 202 14.81 6.08 2.20
C ASP A 202 13.96 7.34 2.29
N LEU A 203 13.25 7.52 3.39
CA LEU A 203 12.39 8.67 3.66
C LEU A 203 12.90 9.44 4.89
N CYS A 204 12.62 10.74 4.90
CA CYS A 204 12.79 11.56 6.09
C CYS A 204 11.63 12.55 6.23
N VAL A 205 11.43 13.04 7.45
CA VAL A 205 10.49 14.12 7.75
C VAL A 205 11.27 15.38 8.01
N MET A 206 10.88 16.44 7.33
CA MET A 206 11.46 17.78 7.55
C MET A 206 10.39 18.77 8.02
N ASP A 207 10.81 19.75 8.77
CA ASP A 207 10.01 20.92 9.12
C ASP A 207 9.90 21.86 7.91
N LEU A 208 8.68 22.27 7.56
CA LEU A 208 8.40 23.10 6.38
C LEU A 208 9.06 24.48 6.46
N ASP A 209 9.05 25.10 7.64
CA ASP A 209 9.52 26.45 7.82
C ASP A 209 11.06 26.53 7.80
N SER A 210 11.72 25.68 8.60
CA SER A 210 13.20 25.69 8.69
C SER A 210 13.89 24.83 7.62
N GLY A 211 13.22 23.79 7.11
CA GLY A 211 13.81 22.78 6.21
C GLY A 211 14.74 21.79 6.90
N ARG A 212 14.79 21.80 8.25
CA ARG A 212 15.60 20.85 9.01
C ARG A 212 14.90 19.48 9.06
N VAL A 213 15.67 18.42 8.96
CA VAL A 213 15.19 17.07 9.23
C VAL A 213 14.86 16.95 10.71
N ILE A 214 13.66 16.47 11.02
CA ILE A 214 13.16 16.28 12.40
C ILE A 214 12.92 14.81 12.72
N SER A 215 12.91 13.92 11.72
CA SER A 215 12.77 12.48 11.89
C SER A 215 13.26 11.75 10.65
N GLY A 216 13.76 10.54 10.81
CA GLY A 216 14.41 9.76 9.76
C GLY A 216 15.90 10.05 9.65
N SER A 217 16.62 9.20 8.91
CA SER A 217 18.08 9.29 8.75
C SER A 217 18.48 9.90 7.42
N GLY A 218 19.61 10.62 7.37
CA GLY A 218 20.22 11.17 6.17
C GLY A 218 19.60 12.50 5.69
N GLU A 219 20.06 12.96 4.53
CA GLU A 219 19.65 14.23 3.95
C GLU A 219 18.39 14.10 3.09
N PRO A 220 17.46 15.05 3.13
CA PRO A 220 16.33 15.09 2.21
C PRO A 220 16.83 15.26 0.77
N SER A 221 15.95 15.07 -0.20
CA SER A 221 16.27 15.37 -1.60
C SER A 221 16.96 16.75 -1.71
N SER A 222 17.99 16.85 -2.53
CA SER A 222 18.65 18.13 -2.85
C SER A 222 17.69 19.19 -3.37
N GLU A 223 16.52 18.79 -3.85
CA GLU A 223 15.45 19.66 -4.34
C GLU A 223 14.31 19.88 -3.34
N SER A 224 14.51 19.50 -2.08
CA SER A 224 13.55 19.74 -0.99
C SER A 224 13.17 21.23 -0.83
N GLY A 225 14.07 22.14 -1.19
CA GLY A 225 13.79 23.56 -1.25
C GLY A 225 12.65 23.93 -2.20
N MET A 226 12.60 23.29 -3.38
CA MET A 226 11.54 23.46 -4.37
C MET A 226 10.18 23.02 -3.82
N HIS A 227 10.11 21.84 -3.18
CA HIS A 227 8.89 21.35 -2.54
C HIS A 227 8.39 22.31 -1.47
N ARG A 228 9.29 22.83 -0.64
CA ARG A 228 8.97 23.81 0.40
C ARG A 228 8.40 25.10 -0.17
N GLU A 229 8.98 25.63 -1.25
CA GLU A 229 8.47 26.85 -1.88
C GLU A 229 7.08 26.63 -2.50
N ILE A 230 6.80 25.46 -3.10
CA ILE A 230 5.45 25.10 -3.55
C ILE A 230 4.48 25.10 -2.35
N TYR A 231 4.79 24.39 -1.27
CA TYR A 231 3.92 24.30 -0.10
C TYR A 231 3.67 25.66 0.59
N ARG A 232 4.64 26.57 0.54
CA ARG A 232 4.50 27.94 1.08
C ARG A 232 3.60 28.81 0.22
N ASN A 233 3.67 28.65 -1.10
CA ASN A 233 2.91 29.43 -2.06
C ASN A 233 1.50 28.84 -2.33
N GLN A 234 1.30 27.55 -2.04
CA GLN A 234 0.05 26.81 -2.19
C GLN A 234 -0.33 26.11 -0.90
N PRO A 235 -1.13 26.78 -0.04
CA PRO A 235 -1.58 26.19 1.23
C PRO A 235 -2.42 24.92 1.06
N GLU A 236 -3.07 24.74 -0.08
CA GLU A 236 -3.87 23.55 -0.41
C GLU A 236 -3.03 22.37 -0.94
N ALA A 237 -1.78 22.59 -1.35
CA ALA A 237 -0.93 21.52 -1.82
C ALA A 237 -0.63 20.54 -0.68
N GLY A 238 -1.12 19.30 -0.79
CA GLY A 238 -0.87 18.19 0.14
C GLY A 238 0.28 17.30 -0.31
N ALA A 239 0.63 17.34 -1.60
CA ALA A 239 1.74 16.54 -2.15
C ALA A 239 2.41 17.23 -3.35
N VAL A 240 3.68 16.89 -3.55
CA VAL A 240 4.48 17.31 -4.70
C VAL A 240 5.20 16.11 -5.31
N ALA A 241 5.15 16.01 -6.63
CA ALA A 241 5.86 15.02 -7.42
C ALA A 241 6.76 15.70 -8.43
N HIS A 242 8.07 15.58 -8.25
CA HIS A 242 9.05 15.96 -9.25
C HIS A 242 9.47 14.74 -10.04
N THR A 243 9.30 14.78 -11.36
CA THR A 243 9.45 13.66 -12.28
C THR A 243 10.31 14.04 -13.48
N HIS A 244 10.82 13.03 -14.20
CA HIS A 244 11.61 13.20 -15.42
C HIS A 244 10.96 12.46 -16.60
N PRO A 245 9.77 12.89 -17.08
CA PRO A 245 9.02 12.22 -18.12
C PRO A 245 9.74 12.34 -19.47
N ILE A 246 10.00 11.20 -20.12
CA ILE A 246 10.92 11.14 -21.27
C ILE A 246 10.37 11.90 -22.50
N SER A 247 9.06 11.77 -22.79
CA SER A 247 8.48 12.42 -23.98
C SER A 247 8.39 13.94 -23.80
N ILE A 248 8.08 14.40 -22.60
CA ILE A 248 8.09 15.83 -22.25
C ILE A 248 9.49 16.41 -22.44
N LEU A 249 10.50 15.77 -21.85
CA LEU A 249 11.90 16.22 -21.97
C LEU A 249 12.41 16.17 -23.42
N THR A 250 11.98 15.17 -24.19
CA THR A 250 12.31 15.08 -25.63
C THR A 250 11.72 16.27 -26.40
N LEU A 251 10.46 16.59 -26.16
CA LEU A 251 9.80 17.71 -26.82
C LEU A 251 10.38 19.05 -26.38
N ASP A 252 10.64 19.25 -25.09
CA ASP A 252 11.24 20.46 -24.55
C ASP A 252 12.61 20.72 -25.18
N GLY A 253 13.48 19.72 -25.24
CA GLY A 253 14.79 19.83 -25.88
C GLY A 253 14.76 20.04 -27.39
N PHE A 254 13.73 19.55 -28.09
CA PHE A 254 13.63 19.63 -29.54
C PHE A 254 12.93 20.90 -30.05
N ILE A 255 11.80 21.28 -29.40
CA ILE A 255 10.96 22.39 -29.87
C ILE A 255 11.37 23.72 -29.20
N GLY A 256 12.13 23.66 -28.10
CA GLY A 256 12.55 24.81 -27.34
C GLY A 256 11.43 25.50 -26.55
N ASN A 257 10.18 25.14 -26.82
CA ASN A 257 9.01 25.55 -26.06
C ASN A 257 7.99 24.43 -26.13
N PHE A 258 7.81 23.72 -25.00
CA PHE A 258 6.84 22.64 -24.92
C PHE A 258 5.43 23.24 -24.85
N ILE A 259 4.68 23.12 -25.92
CA ILE A 259 3.27 23.54 -25.98
C ILE A 259 2.47 22.36 -26.50
N LEU A 260 1.48 21.92 -25.74
CA LEU A 260 0.50 20.91 -26.18
C LEU A 260 -0.55 21.54 -27.11
N GLU A 261 -0.08 22.31 -28.12
CA GLU A 261 -0.98 23.01 -29.06
C GLU A 261 -1.63 22.05 -30.06
N GLY A 262 -2.89 22.33 -30.36
CA GLY A 262 -3.62 21.67 -31.47
C GLY A 262 -3.90 20.20 -31.25
N MET A 263 -4.02 19.77 -30.00
CA MET A 263 -4.45 18.43 -29.67
C MET A 263 -5.99 18.41 -29.56
N ASP A 264 -6.66 17.87 -30.58
CA ASP A 264 -8.10 17.63 -30.57
C ASP A 264 -8.47 16.48 -29.62
N LEU A 265 -8.01 16.57 -28.38
CA LEU A 265 -8.30 15.61 -27.30
C LEU A 265 -9.00 16.36 -26.19
N PHE A 266 -10.11 15.80 -25.70
CA PHE A 266 -10.96 16.42 -24.70
C PHE A 266 -10.19 16.77 -23.40
N GLU A 267 -9.26 15.90 -23.00
CA GLU A 267 -8.47 16.07 -21.77
C GLU A 267 -7.32 17.08 -21.94
N ALA A 268 -6.87 17.30 -23.18
CA ALA A 268 -5.68 18.11 -23.44
C ALA A 268 -5.82 19.56 -22.98
N GLU A 269 -6.98 20.17 -23.19
CA GLU A 269 -7.26 21.56 -22.77
C GLU A 269 -7.20 21.71 -21.24
N SER A 270 -7.85 20.79 -20.52
CA SER A 270 -7.91 20.81 -19.06
C SER A 270 -6.53 20.67 -18.40
N VAL A 271 -5.69 19.78 -18.91
CA VAL A 271 -4.37 19.50 -18.34
C VAL A 271 -3.35 20.54 -18.79
N SER A 272 -3.39 20.94 -20.07
CA SER A 272 -2.47 21.95 -20.61
C SER A 272 -2.69 23.33 -20.02
N SER A 273 -3.90 23.69 -19.64
CA SER A 273 -4.19 24.95 -18.94
C SER A 273 -3.53 25.06 -17.55
N GLN A 274 -3.12 23.93 -16.98
CA GLN A 274 -2.43 23.86 -15.69
C GLN A 274 -0.90 23.83 -15.85
N LEU A 275 -0.39 23.78 -17.09
CA LEU A 275 1.03 23.71 -17.39
C LEU A 275 1.63 25.12 -17.49
N VAL A 276 2.60 25.39 -16.66
CA VAL A 276 3.44 26.58 -16.71
C VAL A 276 4.90 26.18 -16.81
N SER A 277 5.79 27.09 -17.14
CA SER A 277 7.22 26.79 -17.25
C SER A 277 8.09 27.79 -16.56
N VAL A 278 9.23 27.33 -16.07
CA VAL A 278 10.32 28.16 -15.55
C VAL A 278 11.55 28.00 -16.46
N PRO A 279 12.38 29.07 -16.60
CA PRO A 279 13.64 29.00 -17.33
C PRO A 279 14.58 27.92 -16.76
N ASP A 280 15.62 27.62 -17.52
CA ASP A 280 16.70 26.74 -17.08
C ASP A 280 17.42 27.37 -15.87
N HIS A 281 17.40 26.65 -14.77
CA HIS A 281 18.11 26.93 -13.52
C HIS A 281 18.81 25.68 -13.06
N ALA A 282 19.97 25.83 -12.42
CA ALA A 282 20.71 24.70 -11.90
C ALA A 282 19.90 23.92 -10.84
N PRO A 283 19.83 22.57 -10.93
CA PRO A 283 19.11 21.75 -9.96
C PRO A 283 19.55 21.98 -8.52
N GLY A 284 18.58 21.95 -7.59
CA GLY A 284 18.84 22.09 -6.15
C GLY A 284 19.16 23.52 -5.68
N THR A 285 19.14 24.52 -6.58
CA THR A 285 19.42 25.92 -6.20
C THR A 285 18.20 26.63 -5.62
N LEU A 286 18.47 27.67 -4.86
CA LEU A 286 17.44 28.56 -4.30
C LEU A 286 16.68 29.32 -5.39
N GLU A 287 17.35 29.65 -6.47
CA GLU A 287 16.80 30.34 -7.64
C GLU A 287 15.72 29.45 -8.29
N LEU A 288 16.04 28.17 -8.56
CA LEU A 288 15.06 27.20 -9.08
C LEU A 288 13.88 27.05 -8.13
N ALA A 289 14.15 26.87 -6.83
CA ALA A 289 13.10 26.67 -5.84
C ALA A 289 12.11 27.86 -5.80
N LYS A 290 12.61 29.10 -5.83
CA LYS A 290 11.78 30.31 -5.84
C LYS A 290 11.01 30.47 -7.14
N ALA A 291 11.63 30.19 -8.28
CA ALA A 291 10.96 30.26 -9.58
C ALA A 291 9.78 29.28 -9.65
N VAL A 292 10.03 28.01 -9.28
CA VAL A 292 8.98 26.98 -9.26
C VAL A 292 7.89 27.33 -8.24
N GLY A 293 8.24 27.77 -7.04
CA GLY A 293 7.28 28.17 -6.02
C GLY A 293 6.40 29.35 -6.46
N SER A 294 6.95 30.31 -7.22
CA SER A 294 6.19 31.44 -7.78
C SER A 294 5.19 30.95 -8.83
N GLU A 295 5.65 30.12 -9.79
CA GLU A 295 4.81 29.60 -10.87
C GLU A 295 3.77 28.59 -10.38
N ALA A 296 3.96 27.97 -9.22
CA ALA A 296 2.95 27.11 -8.62
C ALA A 296 1.61 27.83 -8.33
N ARG A 297 1.60 29.18 -8.30
CA ARG A 297 0.38 29.98 -8.19
C ARG A 297 -0.42 30.07 -9.49
N ASN A 298 0.24 29.86 -10.62
CA ASN A 298 -0.32 29.98 -11.96
C ASN A 298 -0.73 28.64 -12.55
N GLY A 299 -0.17 27.52 -12.04
CA GLY A 299 -0.53 26.18 -12.51
C GLY A 299 -0.08 25.10 -11.54
N LYS A 300 -0.68 23.90 -11.70
CA LYS A 300 -0.31 22.73 -10.90
C LYS A 300 0.89 21.96 -11.46
N CYS A 301 1.22 22.17 -12.72
CA CYS A 301 2.27 21.47 -13.45
C CYS A 301 3.32 22.49 -13.92
N ILE A 302 4.52 22.40 -13.40
CA ILE A 302 5.60 23.35 -13.67
C ILE A 302 6.71 22.62 -14.43
N LEU A 303 6.86 22.94 -15.72
CA LEU A 303 7.97 22.45 -16.52
C LEU A 303 9.23 23.28 -16.22
N MET A 304 10.24 22.62 -15.69
CA MET A 304 11.58 23.18 -15.54
C MET A 304 12.38 22.84 -16.78
N ARG A 305 12.70 23.89 -17.57
CA ARG A 305 13.37 23.73 -18.87
C ARG A 305 14.69 22.98 -18.72
N ALA A 306 14.93 22.04 -19.63
CA ALA A 306 16.10 21.16 -19.66
C ALA A 306 16.33 20.31 -18.37
N HIS A 307 15.30 20.16 -17.50
CA HIS A 307 15.46 19.48 -16.21
C HIS A 307 14.38 18.41 -16.00
N GLY A 308 13.12 18.79 -15.84
CA GLY A 308 12.03 17.88 -15.50
C GLY A 308 10.70 18.59 -15.32
N LEU A 309 9.73 17.85 -14.81
CA LEU A 309 8.39 18.32 -14.52
C LEU A 309 8.13 18.21 -13.00
N THR A 310 7.54 19.25 -12.43
CA THR A 310 7.06 19.20 -11.04
C THR A 310 5.55 19.45 -11.02
N CYS A 311 4.81 18.52 -10.43
CA CYS A 311 3.37 18.63 -10.24
C CYS A 311 3.03 18.68 -8.76
N TRP A 312 2.03 19.47 -8.39
CA TRP A 312 1.47 19.46 -7.05
C TRP A 312 -0.03 19.19 -7.07
N GLY A 313 -0.54 18.67 -5.96
CA GLY A 313 -1.96 18.39 -5.78
C GLY A 313 -2.33 18.32 -4.30
N THR A 314 -3.60 18.16 -4.00
CA THR A 314 -4.12 17.97 -2.64
C THR A 314 -3.71 16.61 -2.07
N SER A 315 -3.31 15.68 -2.95
CA SER A 315 -2.84 14.34 -2.62
C SER A 315 -1.73 13.88 -3.57
N LEU A 316 -0.96 12.88 -3.15
CA LEU A 316 0.10 12.31 -3.98
C LEU A 316 -0.43 11.62 -5.26
N PRO A 317 -1.56 10.88 -5.23
CA PRO A 317 -2.17 10.40 -6.47
C PRO A 317 -2.52 11.50 -7.46
N GLU A 318 -3.06 12.64 -7.02
CA GLU A 318 -3.36 13.77 -7.90
C GLU A 318 -2.09 14.30 -8.56
N ALA A 319 -1.04 14.59 -7.78
CA ALA A 319 0.20 15.12 -8.30
C ALA A 319 0.87 14.20 -9.34
N ILE A 320 0.85 12.88 -9.10
CA ILE A 320 1.44 11.90 -10.02
C ILE A 320 0.58 11.69 -11.28
N CYS A 321 -0.77 11.71 -11.15
CA CYS A 321 -1.65 11.60 -12.29
C CYS A 321 -1.48 12.76 -13.27
N LEU A 322 -1.34 14.00 -12.78
CA LEU A 322 -1.04 15.14 -13.63
C LEU A 322 0.25 14.95 -14.44
N SER A 323 1.30 14.43 -13.82
CA SER A 323 2.54 14.11 -14.53
C SER A 323 2.37 13.01 -15.58
N ASP A 324 1.60 11.96 -15.27
CA ASP A 324 1.32 10.84 -16.16
C ASP A 324 0.47 11.27 -17.37
N GLU A 325 -0.55 12.09 -17.14
CA GLU A 325 -1.41 12.64 -18.19
C GLU A 325 -0.62 13.54 -19.16
N LEU A 326 0.22 14.44 -18.63
CA LEU A 326 1.09 15.28 -19.46
C LEU A 326 2.09 14.45 -20.26
N GLU A 327 2.68 13.42 -19.68
CA GLU A 327 3.58 12.51 -20.41
C GLU A 327 2.83 11.75 -21.51
N ALA A 328 1.59 11.30 -21.27
CA ALA A 328 0.76 10.66 -22.27
C ALA A 328 0.44 11.60 -23.43
N LEU A 329 0.07 12.84 -23.16
CA LEU A 329 -0.17 13.87 -24.18
C LEU A 329 1.10 14.19 -24.97
N ALA A 330 2.23 14.33 -24.29
CA ALA A 330 3.53 14.56 -24.91
C ALA A 330 3.94 13.40 -25.85
N ARG A 331 3.67 12.17 -25.44
CA ARG A 331 3.92 10.97 -26.27
C ARG A 331 3.07 10.96 -27.53
N ILE A 332 1.80 11.35 -27.44
CA ILE A 332 0.92 11.48 -28.61
C ILE A 332 1.44 12.58 -29.55
N GLN A 333 1.83 13.74 -29.01
CA GLN A 333 2.38 14.84 -29.82
C GLN A 333 3.67 14.42 -30.55
N LEU A 334 4.58 13.75 -29.85
CA LEU A 334 5.80 13.21 -30.44
C LEU A 334 5.50 12.22 -31.56
N GLY A 335 4.55 11.30 -31.36
CA GLY A 335 4.09 10.38 -32.39
C GLY A 335 3.53 11.09 -33.63
N ARG A 336 2.71 12.13 -33.45
CA ARG A 336 2.18 12.94 -34.55
C ARG A 336 3.28 13.68 -35.35
N LEU A 337 4.30 14.20 -34.65
CA LEU A 337 5.45 14.85 -35.30
C LEU A 337 6.24 13.84 -36.17
N LEU A 338 6.49 12.64 -35.65
CA LEU A 338 7.18 11.58 -36.38
C LEU A 338 6.41 11.15 -37.62
N LEU A 339 5.09 10.98 -37.53
CA LEU A 339 4.24 10.63 -38.68
C LEU A 339 4.22 11.73 -39.73
N LYS A 340 4.14 13.01 -39.36
CA LYS A 340 4.23 14.15 -40.33
C LYS A 340 5.56 14.17 -41.05
N THR A 341 6.67 13.89 -40.38
CA THR A 341 8.01 13.86 -40.97
C THR A 341 8.16 12.70 -41.95
N GLN A 342 7.56 11.54 -41.65
CA GLN A 342 7.57 10.40 -42.59
C GLN A 342 6.68 10.64 -43.81
N ALA A 343 5.48 11.21 -43.62
CA ALA A 343 4.59 11.54 -44.72
C ALA A 343 5.22 12.56 -45.69
N GLY A 344 5.95 13.56 -45.17
CA GLY A 344 6.70 14.50 -46.00
C GLY A 344 7.89 13.89 -46.81
N LYS A 345 8.42 12.75 -46.35
CA LYS A 345 9.46 11.99 -47.09
C LYS A 345 8.87 11.03 -48.13
N ILE A 346 7.61 10.66 -48.01
CA ILE A 346 6.91 9.77 -48.98
C ILE A 346 6.35 10.59 -50.15
N LEU A 347 6.16 11.89 -50.00
CA LEU A 347 5.65 12.82 -51.00
C LEU A 347 6.76 13.53 -51.81
N LEU A 348 8.03 13.23 -51.52
CA LEU A 348 9.21 13.63 -52.30
C LEU A 348 9.85 12.41 -53.00
#